data_5072f375555014d0d4255f8a97265eb6
#
_entry.id   5072f375555014d0d4255f8a97265eb6
#
_cell.length_a   1.000
_cell.length_b   1.000
_cell.length_c   1.000
_cell.angle_alpha   90.00
_cell.angle_beta   90.00
_cell.angle_gamma   90.00
#
_symmetry.space_group_name_H-M   'P 1'
#
loop_
_entity.id
_entity.type
_entity.pdbx_description
1 polymer ?
#
loop_
_entity_poly.entity_id
_entity_poly.type
_entity_poly.pdbx_seq_one_letter_code
_entity_poly.pdbx_strand_id
1 'polypeptide(L)'
;QLQDEVEAAAKTAENYQAQVDRKERELAAGLCTETDLLQAQKNLLSAQTALQSTTDQANKALRQLAILLGKSGTSITLGEIPAVSATELASMNLNADRAAAVIASSSVKSARRYSATGDAARKLRHQQIEEAESAASASADEQYAEIAALSLERDAAQAACQSAEKTYGATQIKYQSGAINKATYLQGEASYLQKKAELETAEISLRTAYDAYEWMLKGVA
;
A
#
# COMPACT_ATOMS: atom_id res chain seq x y z
N GLN A 1 0.85 4.73 5.07
CA GLN A 1 -0.35 4.59 4.22
C GLN A 1 -1.58 5.24 4.85
N LEU A 2 -2.20 4.67 5.94
CA LEU A 2 -3.42 5.25 6.54
C LEU A 2 -3.21 6.68 7.08
N GLN A 3 -2.02 7.05 7.53
CA GLN A 3 -1.70 8.41 7.94
C GLN A 3 -1.69 9.38 6.76
N ASP A 4 -1.13 8.98 5.63
CA ASP A 4 -1.11 9.79 4.41
C ASP A 4 -2.50 9.90 3.79
N GLU A 5 -3.31 8.83 3.87
CA GLU A 5 -4.73 8.87 3.49
C GLU A 5 -5.53 9.85 4.36
N VAL A 6 -5.26 9.92 5.67
CA VAL A 6 -5.87 10.91 6.58
C VAL A 6 -5.45 12.33 6.17
N GLU A 7 -4.16 12.57 5.86
CA GLU A 7 -3.69 13.88 5.42
C GLU A 7 -4.34 14.30 4.10
N ALA A 8 -4.40 13.41 3.11
CA ALA A 8 -5.06 13.66 1.82
C ALA A 8 -6.57 13.94 1.99
N ALA A 9 -7.26 13.18 2.86
CA ALA A 9 -8.67 13.41 3.18
C ALA A 9 -8.89 14.76 3.90
N ALA A 10 -7.98 15.15 4.79
CA ALA A 10 -8.02 16.45 5.47
C ALA A 10 -7.88 17.61 4.46
N LYS A 11 -6.95 17.51 3.52
CA LYS A 11 -6.78 18.50 2.45
C LYS A 11 -7.98 18.56 1.51
N THR A 12 -8.61 17.43 1.25
CA THR A 12 -9.84 17.36 0.47
C THR A 12 -11.00 18.07 1.20
N ALA A 13 -11.17 17.86 2.50
CA ALA A 13 -12.18 18.56 3.31
C ALA A 13 -11.91 20.07 3.38
N GLU A 14 -10.64 20.51 3.52
CA GLU A 14 -10.25 21.92 3.46
C GLU A 14 -10.59 22.55 2.11
N ASN A 15 -10.39 21.83 1.00
CA ASN A 15 -10.77 22.29 -0.33
C ASN A 15 -12.29 22.53 -0.43
N TYR A 16 -13.12 21.58 0.01
CA TYR A 16 -14.57 21.74 -0.02
C TYR A 16 -15.06 22.83 0.92
N GLN A 17 -14.40 23.04 2.06
CA GLN A 17 -14.70 24.20 2.92
C GLN A 17 -14.43 25.52 2.18
N ALA A 18 -13.28 25.65 1.50
CA ALA A 18 -12.96 26.83 0.71
C ALA A 18 -13.97 27.07 -0.44
N GLN A 19 -14.54 25.98 -1.00
CA GLN A 19 -15.63 26.09 -2.01
C GLN A 19 -16.94 26.59 -1.38
N VAL A 20 -17.31 26.12 -0.20
CA VAL A 20 -18.49 26.63 0.54
C VAL A 20 -18.32 28.11 0.83
N ASP A 21 -17.19 28.52 1.42
CA ASP A 21 -16.89 29.92 1.74
C ASP A 21 -16.96 30.83 0.49
N ARG A 22 -16.58 30.30 -0.66
CA ARG A 22 -16.70 31.00 -1.94
C ARG A 22 -18.17 31.11 -2.37
N LYS A 23 -18.94 30.02 -2.29
CA LYS A 23 -20.34 30.00 -2.67
C LYS A 23 -21.19 30.89 -1.79
N GLU A 24 -20.91 31.01 -0.49
CA GLU A 24 -21.55 31.94 0.41
C GLU A 24 -21.35 33.40 -0.04
N ARG A 25 -20.12 33.76 -0.42
CA ARG A 25 -19.83 35.11 -0.95
C ARG A 25 -20.50 35.37 -2.30
N GLU A 26 -20.49 34.37 -3.19
CA GLU A 26 -21.17 34.44 -4.49
C GLU A 26 -22.71 34.60 -4.31
N LEU A 27 -23.31 33.90 -3.35
CA LEU A 27 -24.74 34.01 -3.04
C LEU A 27 -25.09 35.42 -2.49
N ALA A 28 -24.26 35.91 -1.55
CA ALA A 28 -24.43 37.26 -1.02
C ALA A 28 -24.30 38.36 -2.09
N ALA A 29 -23.54 38.09 -3.15
CA ALA A 29 -23.42 38.98 -4.31
C ALA A 29 -24.49 38.73 -5.41
N GLY A 30 -25.39 37.78 -5.23
CA GLY A 30 -26.39 37.40 -6.23
C GLY A 30 -25.81 36.65 -7.45
N LEU A 31 -24.60 36.06 -7.36
CA LEU A 31 -23.88 35.43 -8.45
C LEU A 31 -24.05 33.91 -8.50
N CYS A 32 -24.71 33.29 -7.52
CA CYS A 32 -25.07 31.88 -7.54
C CYS A 32 -26.40 31.64 -6.85
N THR A 33 -26.95 30.43 -6.98
CA THR A 33 -28.20 30.02 -6.38
C THR A 33 -27.99 29.39 -5.01
N GLU A 34 -29.05 29.37 -4.18
CA GLU A 34 -29.07 28.64 -2.91
C GLU A 34 -28.81 27.13 -3.13
N THR A 35 -29.29 26.58 -4.24
CA THR A 35 -29.02 25.17 -4.64
C THR A 35 -27.55 24.92 -4.85
N ASP A 36 -26.78 25.85 -5.41
CA ASP A 36 -25.34 25.73 -5.60
C ASP A 36 -24.61 25.70 -4.26
N LEU A 37 -25.05 26.53 -3.29
CA LEU A 37 -24.52 26.53 -1.93
C LEU A 37 -24.80 25.20 -1.22
N LEU A 38 -26.05 24.72 -1.27
CA LEU A 38 -26.44 23.43 -0.68
C LEU A 38 -25.65 22.27 -1.27
N GLN A 39 -25.36 22.28 -2.58
CA GLN A 39 -24.55 21.27 -3.21
C GLN A 39 -23.09 21.33 -2.71
N ALA A 40 -22.52 22.52 -2.52
CA ALA A 40 -21.19 22.68 -1.97
C ALA A 40 -21.12 22.18 -0.51
N GLN A 41 -22.13 22.52 0.31
CA GLN A 41 -22.25 22.03 1.70
C GLN A 41 -22.39 20.51 1.77
N LYS A 42 -23.16 19.89 0.86
CA LYS A 42 -23.26 18.43 0.76
C LYS A 42 -21.90 17.78 0.45
N ASN A 43 -21.14 18.36 -0.48
CA ASN A 43 -19.81 17.85 -0.83
C ASN A 43 -18.84 17.96 0.36
N LEU A 44 -18.89 19.07 1.10
CA LEU A 44 -18.11 19.25 2.33
C LEU A 44 -18.46 18.19 3.38
N LEU A 45 -19.75 17.97 3.64
CA LEU A 45 -20.19 16.96 4.61
C LEU A 45 -19.71 15.55 4.21
N SER A 46 -19.78 15.23 2.92
CA SER A 46 -19.26 13.95 2.40
C SER A 46 -17.75 13.81 2.63
N ALA A 47 -16.97 14.86 2.37
CA ALA A 47 -15.54 14.87 2.61
C ALA A 47 -15.16 14.76 4.10
N GLN A 48 -15.91 15.45 4.97
CA GLN A 48 -15.75 15.35 6.43
C GLN A 48 -16.06 13.94 6.95
N THR A 49 -17.10 13.29 6.40
CA THR A 49 -17.45 11.90 6.75
C THR A 49 -16.33 10.93 6.30
N ALA A 50 -15.77 11.15 5.12
CA ALA A 50 -14.64 10.36 4.63
C ALA A 50 -13.41 10.54 5.54
N LEU A 51 -13.05 11.77 5.90
CA LEU A 51 -11.96 12.08 6.81
C LEU A 51 -12.13 11.39 8.17
N GLN A 52 -13.34 11.47 8.75
CA GLN A 52 -13.65 10.80 10.02
C GLN A 52 -13.46 9.27 9.90
N SER A 53 -14.00 8.67 8.85
CA SER A 53 -13.88 7.23 8.59
C SER A 53 -12.43 6.78 8.47
N THR A 54 -11.61 7.52 7.69
CA THR A 54 -10.19 7.20 7.51
C THR A 54 -9.41 7.37 8.81
N THR A 55 -9.71 8.42 9.60
CA THR A 55 -9.11 8.66 10.92
C THR A 55 -9.44 7.52 11.89
N ASP A 56 -10.69 7.05 11.90
CA ASP A 56 -11.11 5.94 12.75
C ASP A 56 -10.42 4.63 12.36
N GLN A 57 -10.23 4.39 11.06
CA GLN A 57 -9.47 3.24 10.55
C GLN A 57 -8.00 3.30 10.97
N ALA A 58 -7.35 4.44 10.83
CA ALA A 58 -5.97 4.64 11.27
C ALA A 58 -5.81 4.40 12.79
N ASN A 59 -6.71 4.97 13.59
CA ASN A 59 -6.72 4.76 15.05
C ASN A 59 -6.99 3.30 15.44
N LYS A 60 -7.85 2.61 14.70
CA LYS A 60 -8.11 1.18 14.90
C LYS A 60 -6.87 0.35 14.59
N ALA A 61 -6.19 0.61 13.48
CA ALA A 61 -4.95 -0.07 13.09
C ALA A 61 -3.84 0.14 14.13
N LEU A 62 -3.65 1.38 14.61
CA LEU A 62 -2.68 1.68 15.67
C LEU A 62 -3.00 0.93 16.98
N ARG A 63 -4.27 0.86 17.38
CA ARG A 63 -4.67 0.07 18.56
C ARG A 63 -4.41 -1.42 18.38
N GLN A 64 -4.68 -1.97 17.21
CA GLN A 64 -4.39 -3.37 16.90
C GLN A 64 -2.89 -3.65 16.97
N LEU A 65 -2.07 -2.77 16.40
CA LEU A 65 -0.62 -2.87 16.49
C LEU A 65 -0.12 -2.79 17.96
N ALA A 66 -0.71 -1.88 18.76
CA ALA A 66 -0.39 -1.78 20.18
C ALA A 66 -0.65 -3.09 20.93
N ILE A 67 -1.79 -3.73 20.64
CA ILE A 67 -2.15 -5.02 21.25
C ILE A 67 -1.15 -6.10 20.84
N LEU A 68 -0.81 -6.20 19.54
CA LEU A 68 0.17 -7.18 19.05
C LEU A 68 1.56 -7.01 19.67
N LEU A 69 1.94 -5.76 19.98
CA LEU A 69 3.21 -5.43 20.65
C LEU A 69 3.14 -5.54 22.18
N GLY A 70 2.00 -5.93 22.75
CA GLY A 70 1.80 -5.99 24.20
C GLY A 70 1.86 -4.61 24.89
N LYS A 71 1.70 -3.53 24.15
CA LYS A 71 1.75 -2.14 24.64
C LYS A 71 0.34 -1.58 24.76
N SER A 72 -0.26 -1.66 25.92
CA SER A 72 -1.53 -0.99 26.22
C SER A 72 -1.28 0.43 26.74
N GLY A 73 -1.90 1.44 26.12
CA GLY A 73 -1.94 2.82 26.62
C GLY A 73 -0.75 3.72 26.29
N THR A 74 0.17 3.30 25.43
CA THR A 74 1.28 4.13 24.94
C THR A 74 1.06 4.57 23.49
N SER A 75 1.43 5.81 23.17
CA SER A 75 1.49 6.25 21.77
C SER A 75 2.61 5.47 21.05
N ILE A 76 2.26 4.85 19.93
CA ILE A 76 3.22 4.18 19.06
C ILE A 76 3.62 5.17 17.97
N THR A 77 4.91 5.47 17.87
CA THR A 77 5.45 6.20 16.73
C THR A 77 5.88 5.16 15.68
N LEU A 78 5.28 5.25 14.50
CA LEU A 78 5.66 4.40 13.38
C LEU A 78 6.96 4.93 12.78
N GLY A 79 7.90 4.03 12.49
CA GLY A 79 9.09 4.33 11.70
C GLY A 79 8.82 4.13 10.21
N GLU A 80 9.75 4.56 9.39
CA GLU A 80 9.70 4.28 7.96
C GLU A 80 9.96 2.79 7.69
N ILE A 81 9.21 2.21 6.76
CA ILE A 81 9.44 0.86 6.28
C ILE A 81 10.57 0.93 5.24
N PRO A 82 11.67 0.16 5.42
CA PRO A 82 12.75 0.20 4.45
C PRO A 82 12.28 -0.31 3.09
N ALA A 83 12.45 0.51 2.06
CA ALA A 83 12.15 0.12 0.68
C ALA A 83 13.07 -1.05 0.26
N VAL A 84 12.54 -1.93 -0.61
CA VAL A 84 13.35 -2.99 -1.21
C VAL A 84 14.37 -2.35 -2.18
N SER A 85 15.64 -2.59 -1.93
CA SER A 85 16.72 -2.02 -2.73
C SER A 85 16.90 -2.76 -4.07
N ALA A 86 17.44 -2.07 -5.07
CA ALA A 86 17.78 -2.69 -6.34
C ALA A 86 18.82 -3.84 -6.19
N THR A 87 19.67 -3.77 -5.16
CA THR A 87 20.64 -4.83 -4.85
C THR A 87 19.97 -6.07 -4.29
N GLU A 88 18.94 -5.93 -3.46
CA GLU A 88 18.13 -7.05 -2.96
C GLU A 88 17.42 -7.76 -4.13
N LEU A 89 16.75 -7.01 -5.00
CA LEU A 89 16.08 -7.56 -6.18
C LEU A 89 17.09 -8.25 -7.15
N ALA A 90 18.25 -7.64 -7.37
CA ALA A 90 19.29 -8.21 -8.24
C ALA A 90 19.95 -9.46 -7.65
N SER A 91 19.89 -9.67 -6.34
CA SER A 91 20.45 -10.86 -5.68
C SER A 91 19.57 -12.10 -5.83
N MET A 92 18.31 -11.96 -6.23
CA MET A 92 17.37 -13.06 -6.42
C MET A 92 17.80 -13.93 -7.60
N ASN A 93 17.85 -15.26 -7.39
CA ASN A 93 18.20 -16.24 -8.40
C ASN A 93 17.19 -17.39 -8.41
N LEU A 94 16.22 -17.31 -9.31
CA LEU A 94 15.07 -18.24 -9.36
C LEU A 94 15.50 -19.72 -9.33
N ASN A 95 16.57 -20.12 -10.05
CA ASN A 95 16.98 -21.51 -10.10
C ASN A 95 17.60 -21.98 -8.78
N ALA A 96 18.44 -21.16 -8.16
CA ALA A 96 19.02 -21.45 -6.85
C ALA A 96 17.95 -21.43 -5.76
N ASP A 97 17.04 -20.48 -5.84
CA ASP A 97 16.00 -20.23 -4.84
C ASP A 97 14.90 -21.30 -4.88
N ARG A 98 14.57 -21.86 -6.07
CA ARG A 98 13.71 -23.07 -6.16
C ARG A 98 14.32 -24.24 -5.38
N ALA A 99 15.61 -24.50 -5.57
CA ALA A 99 16.27 -25.59 -4.87
C ALA A 99 16.29 -25.34 -3.35
N ALA A 100 16.54 -24.09 -2.93
CA ALA A 100 16.51 -23.71 -1.53
C ALA A 100 15.10 -23.87 -0.93
N ALA A 101 14.04 -23.42 -1.63
CA ALA A 101 12.65 -23.56 -1.22
C ALA A 101 12.24 -25.03 -1.02
N VAL A 102 12.61 -25.91 -1.95
CA VAL A 102 12.37 -27.36 -1.84
C VAL A 102 13.06 -27.92 -0.59
N ILE A 103 14.32 -27.56 -0.35
CA ILE A 103 15.08 -28.04 0.82
C ILE A 103 14.46 -27.47 2.12
N ALA A 104 14.05 -26.22 2.10
CA ALA A 104 13.51 -25.53 3.28
C ALA A 104 12.08 -25.98 3.62
N SER A 105 11.28 -26.38 2.63
CA SER A 105 9.85 -26.71 2.75
C SER A 105 9.56 -27.72 3.86
N SER A 106 8.63 -27.37 4.74
CA SER A 106 8.14 -28.23 5.82
C SER A 106 7.36 -29.42 5.27
N SER A 107 6.62 -29.26 4.18
CA SER A 107 5.87 -30.33 3.50
C SER A 107 6.79 -31.37 2.91
N VAL A 108 7.87 -30.96 2.22
CA VAL A 108 8.89 -31.86 1.68
C VAL A 108 9.61 -32.62 2.82
N LYS A 109 10.00 -31.92 3.88
CA LYS A 109 10.61 -32.55 5.07
C LYS A 109 9.67 -33.57 5.71
N SER A 110 8.40 -33.28 5.83
CA SER A 110 7.39 -34.20 6.36
C SER A 110 7.22 -35.42 5.48
N ALA A 111 7.05 -35.27 4.17
CA ALA A 111 6.92 -36.38 3.21
C ALA A 111 8.15 -37.30 3.22
N ARG A 112 9.35 -36.72 3.30
CA ARG A 112 10.60 -37.48 3.39
C ARG A 112 10.80 -38.22 4.71
N ARG A 113 10.25 -37.72 5.83
CA ARG A 113 10.31 -38.38 7.15
C ARG A 113 9.35 -39.55 7.29
N TYR A 114 8.28 -39.58 6.50
CA TYR A 114 7.29 -40.64 6.58
C TYR A 114 7.91 -42.00 6.24
N SER A 115 7.78 -42.97 7.15
CA SER A 115 8.29 -44.33 6.95
C SER A 115 7.21 -45.17 6.26
N ALA A 116 7.55 -45.83 5.15
CA ALA A 116 6.65 -46.63 4.37
C ALA A 116 7.10 -48.13 4.34
N THR A 117 6.20 -49.01 4.69
CA THR A 117 6.44 -50.48 4.68
C THR A 117 5.60 -51.12 3.57
N GLY A 118 6.22 -51.88 2.70
CA GLY A 118 5.59 -52.52 1.53
C GLY A 118 5.66 -51.65 0.25
N ASP A 119 5.57 -52.28 -0.90
CA ASP A 119 5.85 -51.62 -2.20
C ASP A 119 4.83 -50.55 -2.57
N ALA A 120 3.52 -50.82 -2.29
CA ALA A 120 2.47 -49.84 -2.54
C ALA A 120 2.66 -48.57 -1.69
N ALA A 121 3.00 -48.70 -0.41
CA ALA A 121 3.25 -47.60 0.50
C ALA A 121 4.52 -46.80 0.10
N ARG A 122 5.57 -47.48 -0.37
CA ARG A 122 6.76 -46.84 -0.89
C ARG A 122 6.49 -46.00 -2.15
N LYS A 123 5.68 -46.56 -3.07
CA LYS A 123 5.26 -45.85 -4.28
C LYS A 123 4.44 -44.60 -3.95
N LEU A 124 3.48 -44.72 -3.03
CA LEU A 124 2.69 -43.57 -2.58
C LEU A 124 3.55 -42.51 -1.91
N ARG A 125 4.49 -42.90 -1.05
CA ARG A 125 5.46 -41.98 -0.44
C ARG A 125 6.29 -41.23 -1.48
N HIS A 126 6.74 -41.94 -2.52
CA HIS A 126 7.52 -41.29 -3.61
C HIS A 126 6.68 -40.24 -4.31
N GLN A 127 5.43 -40.55 -4.66
CA GLN A 127 4.49 -39.60 -5.25
C GLN A 127 4.27 -38.37 -4.35
N GLN A 128 4.05 -38.56 -3.05
CA GLN A 128 3.88 -37.47 -2.08
C GLN A 128 5.13 -36.56 -1.97
N ILE A 129 6.33 -37.14 -2.08
CA ILE A 129 7.55 -36.34 -2.10
C ILE A 129 7.62 -35.51 -3.40
N GLU A 130 7.38 -36.14 -4.56
CA GLU A 130 7.39 -35.43 -5.86
C GLU A 130 6.36 -34.31 -5.91
N GLU A 131 5.14 -34.56 -5.41
CA GLU A 131 4.08 -33.54 -5.30
C GLU A 131 4.52 -32.38 -4.39
N ALA A 132 5.08 -32.67 -3.23
CA ALA A 132 5.54 -31.64 -2.29
C ALA A 132 6.71 -30.83 -2.85
N GLU A 133 7.66 -31.47 -3.55
CA GLU A 133 8.78 -30.80 -4.22
C GLU A 133 8.31 -29.90 -5.38
N SER A 134 7.36 -30.42 -6.19
CA SER A 134 6.74 -29.65 -7.26
C SER A 134 5.98 -28.43 -6.73
N ALA A 135 5.19 -28.62 -5.67
CA ALA A 135 4.45 -27.52 -5.02
C ALA A 135 5.39 -26.45 -4.44
N ALA A 136 6.48 -26.86 -3.77
CA ALA A 136 7.46 -25.93 -3.24
C ALA A 136 8.19 -25.14 -4.35
N SER A 137 8.48 -25.80 -5.47
CA SER A 137 9.07 -25.15 -6.65
C SER A 137 8.11 -24.16 -7.28
N ALA A 138 6.85 -24.54 -7.47
CA ALA A 138 5.80 -23.67 -8.02
C ALA A 138 5.56 -22.44 -7.14
N SER A 139 5.54 -22.62 -5.82
CA SER A 139 5.42 -21.48 -4.89
C SER A 139 6.58 -20.49 -5.02
N ALA A 140 7.81 -20.97 -5.24
CA ALA A 140 8.95 -20.08 -5.49
C ALA A 140 8.78 -19.30 -6.81
N ASP A 141 8.26 -19.95 -7.85
CA ASP A 141 8.00 -19.30 -9.14
C ASP A 141 6.92 -18.22 -9.03
N GLU A 142 5.83 -18.52 -8.31
CA GLU A 142 4.73 -17.59 -8.09
C GLU A 142 5.20 -16.35 -7.33
N GLN A 143 5.93 -16.53 -6.23
CA GLN A 143 6.44 -15.41 -5.45
C GLN A 143 7.48 -14.59 -6.22
N TYR A 144 8.33 -15.22 -7.00
CA TYR A 144 9.28 -14.51 -7.86
C TYR A 144 8.56 -13.66 -8.91
N ALA A 145 7.53 -14.22 -9.56
CA ALA A 145 6.73 -13.49 -10.53
C ALA A 145 5.93 -12.34 -9.88
N GLU A 146 5.41 -12.55 -8.68
CA GLU A 146 4.72 -11.53 -7.90
C GLU A 146 5.65 -10.35 -7.56
N ILE A 147 6.86 -10.62 -7.07
CA ILE A 147 7.85 -9.58 -6.79
C ILE A 147 8.22 -8.80 -8.04
N ALA A 148 8.40 -9.48 -9.18
CA ALA A 148 8.69 -8.82 -10.44
C ALA A 148 7.54 -7.89 -10.88
N ALA A 149 6.28 -8.31 -10.74
CA ALA A 149 5.11 -7.51 -11.03
C ALA A 149 4.99 -6.29 -10.09
N LEU A 150 5.14 -6.51 -8.78
CA LEU A 150 5.10 -5.43 -7.78
C LEU A 150 6.25 -4.43 -7.92
N SER A 151 7.41 -4.88 -8.39
CA SER A 151 8.54 -3.99 -8.72
C SER A 151 8.17 -3.03 -9.86
N LEU A 152 7.51 -3.52 -10.92
CA LEU A 152 7.03 -2.68 -12.01
C LEU A 152 5.93 -1.73 -11.56
N GLU A 153 5.03 -2.20 -10.70
CA GLU A 153 3.96 -1.35 -10.13
C GLU A 153 4.56 -0.22 -9.28
N ARG A 154 5.55 -0.52 -8.43
CA ARG A 154 6.28 0.49 -7.66
C ARG A 154 6.96 1.52 -8.57
N ASP A 155 7.61 1.08 -9.64
CA ASP A 155 8.28 1.99 -10.58
C ASP A 155 7.28 2.90 -11.30
N ALA A 156 6.12 2.36 -11.68
CA ALA A 156 5.02 3.15 -12.26
C ALA A 156 4.46 4.17 -11.26
N ALA A 157 4.22 3.76 -10.01
CA ALA A 157 3.75 4.65 -8.95
C ALA A 157 4.79 5.75 -8.63
N GLN A 158 6.07 5.42 -8.64
CA GLN A 158 7.16 6.39 -8.45
C GLN A 158 7.18 7.44 -9.57
N ALA A 159 7.05 7.03 -10.82
CA ALA A 159 6.98 7.96 -11.96
C ALA A 159 5.73 8.86 -11.88
N ALA A 160 4.58 8.30 -11.48
CA ALA A 160 3.35 9.06 -11.27
C ALA A 160 3.48 10.08 -10.14
N CYS A 161 4.08 9.69 -9.00
CA CYS A 161 4.34 10.59 -7.87
C CYS A 161 5.28 11.73 -8.27
N GLN A 162 6.39 11.46 -8.97
CA GLN A 162 7.31 12.49 -9.47
C GLN A 162 6.63 13.46 -10.45
N SER A 163 5.73 12.97 -11.30
CA SER A 163 4.95 13.81 -12.21
C SER A 163 3.97 14.70 -11.44
N ALA A 164 3.29 14.15 -10.44
CA ALA A 164 2.37 14.90 -9.59
C ALA A 164 3.11 15.96 -8.74
N GLU A 165 4.28 15.65 -8.23
CA GLU A 165 5.14 16.60 -7.49
C GLU A 165 5.51 17.81 -8.34
N LYS A 166 5.96 17.60 -9.58
CA LYS A 166 6.27 18.68 -10.53
C LYS A 166 5.04 19.54 -10.84
N THR A 167 3.90 18.89 -11.04
CA THR A 167 2.62 19.58 -11.30
C THR A 167 2.19 20.39 -10.08
N TYR A 168 2.32 19.85 -8.88
CA TYR A 168 2.03 20.55 -7.63
C TYR A 168 2.96 21.74 -7.43
N GLY A 169 4.28 21.60 -7.67
CA GLY A 169 5.22 22.70 -7.61
C GLY A 169 4.85 23.85 -8.56
N ALA A 170 4.46 23.55 -9.80
CA ALA A 170 3.97 24.55 -10.74
C ALA A 170 2.65 25.23 -10.25
N THR A 171 1.77 24.45 -9.64
CA THR A 171 0.52 24.95 -9.05
C THR A 171 0.79 25.88 -7.87
N GLN A 172 1.78 25.55 -7.04
CA GLN A 172 2.21 26.40 -5.92
C GLN A 172 2.71 27.78 -6.39
N ILE A 173 3.55 27.82 -7.43
CA ILE A 173 4.05 29.05 -8.02
C ILE A 173 2.89 29.89 -8.58
N LYS A 174 1.92 29.28 -9.27
CA LYS A 174 0.74 29.96 -9.80
C LYS A 174 -0.15 30.53 -8.69
N TYR A 175 -0.28 29.83 -7.58
CA TYR A 175 -1.03 30.30 -6.43
C TYR A 175 -0.33 31.50 -5.77
N GLN A 176 0.99 31.44 -5.57
CA GLN A 176 1.78 32.53 -4.99
C GLN A 176 1.73 33.79 -5.86
N SER A 177 1.69 33.65 -7.18
CA SER A 177 1.53 34.77 -8.12
C SER A 177 0.08 35.27 -8.27
N GLY A 178 -0.89 34.68 -7.57
CA GLY A 178 -2.30 35.03 -7.67
C GLY A 178 -2.99 34.57 -8.98
N ALA A 179 -2.32 33.74 -9.80
CA ALA A 179 -2.84 33.26 -11.07
C ALA A 179 -3.94 32.19 -10.92
N ILE A 180 -4.02 31.54 -9.77
CA ILE A 180 -5.06 30.58 -9.41
C ILE A 180 -5.61 30.83 -8.02
N ASN A 181 -6.83 30.34 -7.77
CA ASN A 181 -7.46 30.48 -6.46
C ASN A 181 -7.04 29.37 -5.49
N LYS A 182 -7.34 29.55 -4.19
CA LYS A 182 -7.02 28.60 -3.12
C LYS A 182 -7.61 27.20 -3.38
N ALA A 183 -8.82 27.09 -3.91
CA ALA A 183 -9.47 25.81 -4.17
C ALA A 183 -8.70 24.99 -5.22
N THR A 184 -8.22 25.62 -6.29
CA THR A 184 -7.40 24.99 -7.32
C THR A 184 -6.02 24.56 -6.77
N TYR A 185 -5.44 25.37 -5.89
CA TYR A 185 -4.19 25.02 -5.19
C TYR A 185 -4.37 23.76 -4.31
N LEU A 186 -5.39 23.76 -3.45
CA LEU A 186 -5.67 22.63 -2.55
C LEU A 186 -6.03 21.33 -3.31
N GLN A 187 -6.70 21.45 -4.46
CA GLN A 187 -6.93 20.30 -5.34
C GLN A 187 -5.63 19.71 -5.88
N GLY A 188 -4.70 20.56 -6.28
CA GLY A 188 -3.36 20.12 -6.72
C GLY A 188 -2.57 19.45 -5.60
N GLU A 189 -2.62 20.00 -4.39
CA GLU A 189 -2.00 19.42 -3.20
C GLU A 189 -2.60 18.05 -2.85
N ALA A 190 -3.92 17.93 -2.81
CA ALA A 190 -4.60 16.66 -2.54
C ALA A 190 -4.26 15.59 -3.59
N SER A 191 -4.17 15.97 -4.87
CA SER A 191 -3.78 15.04 -5.94
C SER A 191 -2.33 14.55 -5.78
N TYR A 192 -1.41 15.43 -5.39
CA TYR A 192 -0.02 15.03 -5.10
C TYR A 192 0.06 14.08 -3.90
N LEU A 193 -0.62 14.40 -2.79
CA LEU A 193 -0.65 13.55 -1.60
C LEU A 193 -1.25 12.18 -1.89
N GLN A 194 -2.28 12.11 -2.74
CA GLN A 194 -2.84 10.84 -3.18
C GLN A 194 -1.80 10.00 -3.93
N LYS A 195 -1.04 10.59 -4.87
CA LYS A 195 0.00 9.86 -5.61
C LYS A 195 1.17 9.44 -4.73
N LYS A 196 1.49 10.23 -3.71
CA LYS A 196 2.46 9.86 -2.68
C LYS A 196 1.99 8.63 -1.89
N ALA A 197 0.73 8.61 -1.44
CA ALA A 197 0.16 7.47 -0.72
C ALA A 197 0.08 6.19 -1.61
N GLU A 198 -0.22 6.33 -2.91
CA GLU A 198 -0.18 5.22 -3.87
C GLU A 198 1.24 4.63 -3.99
N LEU A 199 2.28 5.47 -4.05
CA LEU A 199 3.68 5.02 -4.06
C LEU A 199 4.05 4.27 -2.77
N GLU A 200 3.73 4.82 -1.62
CA GLU A 200 4.00 4.17 -0.33
C GLU A 200 3.29 2.81 -0.22
N THR A 201 2.07 2.71 -0.75
CA THR A 201 1.33 1.44 -0.82
C THR A 201 2.05 0.42 -1.68
N ALA A 202 2.54 0.82 -2.84
CA ALA A 202 3.30 -0.06 -3.74
C ALA A 202 4.64 -0.51 -3.12
N GLU A 203 5.34 0.38 -2.41
CA GLU A 203 6.57 0.06 -1.68
C GLU A 203 6.33 -0.95 -0.55
N ILE A 204 5.26 -0.77 0.22
CA ILE A 204 4.86 -1.70 1.29
C ILE A 204 4.50 -3.07 0.72
N SER A 205 3.75 -3.10 -0.39
CA SER A 205 3.36 -4.35 -1.05
C SER A 205 4.59 -5.12 -1.53
N LEU A 206 5.51 -4.44 -2.20
CA LEU A 206 6.76 -5.03 -2.66
C LEU A 206 7.62 -5.54 -1.48
N ARG A 207 7.75 -4.77 -0.40
CA ARG A 207 8.48 -5.20 0.79
C ARG A 207 7.85 -6.42 1.43
N THR A 208 6.54 -6.45 1.55
CA THR A 208 5.80 -7.59 2.14
C THR A 208 6.00 -8.87 1.31
N ALA A 209 5.92 -8.76 -0.01
CA ALA A 209 6.16 -9.90 -0.90
C ALA A 209 7.61 -10.37 -0.83
N TYR A 210 8.58 -9.45 -0.76
CA TYR A 210 9.99 -9.78 -0.63
C TYR A 210 10.30 -10.47 0.71
N ASP A 211 9.75 -9.98 1.82
CA ASP A 211 9.91 -10.62 3.13
C ASP A 211 9.28 -12.02 3.16
N ALA A 212 8.09 -12.21 2.55
CA ALA A 212 7.46 -13.51 2.42
C ALA A 212 8.33 -14.49 1.62
N TYR A 213 8.93 -14.02 0.51
CA TYR A 213 9.88 -14.79 -0.27
C TYR A 213 11.11 -15.20 0.54
N GLU A 214 11.72 -14.28 1.29
CA GLU A 214 12.84 -14.63 2.18
C GLU A 214 12.46 -15.66 3.25
N TRP A 215 11.26 -15.54 3.83
CA TRP A 215 10.79 -16.50 4.82
C TRP A 215 10.53 -17.89 4.22
N MET A 216 10.00 -17.94 3.00
CA MET A 216 9.87 -19.19 2.25
C MET A 216 11.23 -19.87 2.08
N LEU A 217 12.27 -19.14 1.68
CA LEU A 217 13.63 -19.66 1.53
C LEU A 217 14.22 -20.17 2.86
N LYS A 218 13.76 -19.62 3.99
CA LYS A 218 14.13 -20.04 5.35
C LYS A 218 13.23 -21.17 5.89
N GLY A 219 12.18 -21.54 5.19
CA GLY A 219 11.24 -22.59 5.58
C GLY A 219 10.31 -22.19 6.74
N VAL A 220 10.00 -20.91 6.86
CA VAL A 220 9.14 -20.32 7.90
C VAL A 220 7.74 -20.04 7.34
N ALA A 221 7.49 -20.25 6.06
CA ALA A 221 6.19 -20.09 5.39
C ALA A 221 5.35 -21.36 5.47
#